data_0605fbc25116e7adcb7c324252d2e319
#
_entry.id   0605fbc25116e7adcb7c324252d2e319
#
_cell.length_a   1.000
_cell.length_b   1.000
_cell.length_c   1.000
_cell.angle_alpha   90.00
_cell.angle_beta   90.00
_cell.angle_gamma   90.00
#
_symmetry.space_group_name_H-M   'P 1'
#
loop_
_entity.id
_entity.type
_entity.pdbx_description
1 polymer ?
#
loop_
_entity_poly.entity_id
_entity_poly.type
_entity_poly.pdbx_seq_one_letter_code
_entity_poly.pdbx_strand_id
1 'polypeptide(L)'
;MTERISLEGKVAVVTGAGRGLGRAYVELLAERGARVVVNDLGTDVSGFGKDSTIAEHVADFIRSRGGEAIPNDSNVSTPEGGSDLIATTIEHFGRIDLLVNNAGICGSQLFEDATLDDFDHYWRVHLGGPVNTVKAAWPYMVAQRYGKIILTTSVSGLFGIRGQATYAAAKCAVVGLMRILAIEGAEHGILVNTISPAGYTRMHPAAVANPAWLKQSEATMPVEAVAPAIVWLASDSCSETNKIYNVEAGIIQRIDRHGTWLPRSTSDTREHRRELRKGRIDRGLLRAGSVRARSDTRTGEVLRNEVTSCDVRLWQTALLYEPLRKSSAAAPAAEPHWPLKQTC
;
A
#
# COMPACT_ATOMS: atom_id res chain seq x y z
N MET A 1 19.55 -23.45 -11.80
CA MET A 1 19.55 -22.59 -10.58
C MET A 1 19.03 -21.23 -11.01
N THR A 2 17.87 -20.79 -10.52
CA THR A 2 17.38 -19.43 -10.78
C THR A 2 18.34 -18.45 -10.13
N GLU A 3 18.88 -17.54 -10.91
CA GLU A 3 19.79 -16.50 -10.44
C GLU A 3 19.12 -15.64 -9.39
N ARG A 4 19.76 -15.46 -8.25
CA ARG A 4 19.25 -14.63 -7.15
C ARG A 4 19.29 -13.16 -7.60
N ILE A 5 18.18 -12.43 -7.43
CA ILE A 5 18.15 -10.97 -7.67
C ILE A 5 19.20 -10.31 -6.77
N SER A 6 20.13 -9.58 -7.36
CA SER A 6 21.10 -8.72 -6.66
C SER A 6 20.63 -7.27 -6.68
N LEU A 7 20.86 -6.58 -5.56
CA LEU A 7 20.63 -5.15 -5.39
C LEU A 7 21.93 -4.43 -4.99
N GLU A 8 23.06 -5.03 -5.31
CA GLU A 8 24.38 -4.47 -4.99
C GLU A 8 24.53 -3.06 -5.60
N GLY A 9 25.07 -2.15 -4.80
CA GLY A 9 25.22 -0.74 -5.15
C GLY A 9 23.95 0.10 -5.07
N LYS A 10 22.78 -0.48 -4.82
CA LYS A 10 21.52 0.26 -4.64
C LYS A 10 21.39 0.76 -3.21
N VAL A 11 20.74 1.93 -3.05
CA VAL A 11 20.38 2.52 -1.76
C VAL A 11 18.87 2.48 -1.61
N ALA A 12 18.41 1.86 -0.53
CA ALA A 12 16.99 1.68 -0.23
C ALA A 12 16.60 2.39 1.08
N VAL A 13 15.56 3.18 1.03
CA VAL A 13 14.91 3.79 2.20
C VAL A 13 13.59 3.09 2.45
N VAL A 14 13.37 2.62 3.67
CA VAL A 14 12.10 2.00 4.07
C VAL A 14 11.56 2.69 5.32
N THR A 15 10.34 3.21 5.24
CA THR A 15 9.67 3.84 6.38
C THR A 15 8.88 2.81 7.19
N GLY A 16 8.83 2.97 8.54
CA GLY A 16 8.23 1.99 9.43
C GLY A 16 8.98 0.65 9.41
N ALA A 17 10.32 0.71 9.34
CA ALA A 17 11.18 -0.44 9.11
C ALA A 17 11.68 -1.14 10.39
N GLY A 18 11.30 -0.65 11.56
CA GLY A 18 11.76 -1.22 12.82
C GLY A 18 11.04 -2.50 13.23
N ARG A 19 9.88 -2.79 12.65
CA ARG A 19 9.06 -3.96 13.01
C ARG A 19 8.27 -4.50 11.82
N GLY A 20 7.75 -5.72 11.97
CA GLY A 20 6.80 -6.34 11.03
C GLY A 20 7.27 -6.35 9.58
N LEU A 21 6.40 -5.93 8.67
CA LEU A 21 6.66 -5.93 7.23
C LEU A 21 7.89 -5.10 6.85
N GLY A 22 8.00 -3.87 7.36
CA GLY A 22 9.11 -2.98 7.03
C GLY A 22 10.47 -3.55 7.46
N ARG A 23 10.52 -4.22 8.64
CA ARG A 23 11.72 -4.92 9.09
C ARG A 23 12.09 -6.08 8.16
N ALA A 24 11.12 -6.91 7.79
CA ALA A 24 11.36 -7.99 6.82
C ALA A 24 11.86 -7.46 5.46
N TYR A 25 11.39 -6.30 5.04
CA TYR A 25 11.84 -5.65 3.80
C TYR A 25 13.31 -5.25 3.88
N VAL A 26 13.71 -4.50 4.91
CA VAL A 26 15.11 -4.03 5.01
C VAL A 26 16.09 -5.17 5.22
N GLU A 27 15.71 -6.21 5.98
CA GLU A 27 16.54 -7.39 6.18
C GLU A 27 16.80 -8.10 4.84
N LEU A 28 15.75 -8.34 4.03
CA LEU A 28 15.92 -9.03 2.75
C LEU A 28 16.61 -8.13 1.71
N LEU A 29 16.32 -6.82 1.67
CA LEU A 29 16.99 -5.87 0.78
C LEU A 29 18.50 -5.84 1.05
N ALA A 30 18.91 -5.78 2.33
CA ALA A 30 20.31 -5.85 2.74
C ALA A 30 20.96 -7.21 2.41
N GLU A 31 20.26 -8.34 2.61
CA GLU A 31 20.73 -9.67 2.20
C GLU A 31 20.98 -9.77 0.69
N ARG A 32 20.31 -8.94 -0.10
CA ARG A 32 20.49 -8.85 -1.56
C ARG A 32 21.53 -7.83 -1.98
N GLY A 33 22.24 -7.21 -1.04
CA GLY A 33 23.36 -6.30 -1.27
C GLY A 33 22.96 -4.82 -1.33
N ALA A 34 21.72 -4.45 -1.02
CA ALA A 34 21.34 -3.05 -0.91
C ALA A 34 21.89 -2.42 0.37
N ARG A 35 22.33 -1.16 0.30
CA ARG A 35 22.56 -0.31 1.47
C ARG A 35 21.21 0.25 1.92
N VAL A 36 20.87 0.15 3.20
CA VAL A 36 19.52 0.43 3.67
C VAL A 36 19.47 1.54 4.71
N VAL A 37 18.47 2.40 4.62
CA VAL A 37 18.08 3.32 5.68
C VAL A 37 16.84 2.77 6.37
N VAL A 38 16.98 2.45 7.64
CA VAL A 38 15.94 1.91 8.50
C VAL A 38 15.26 3.08 9.20
N ASN A 39 14.15 3.58 8.64
CA ASN A 39 13.39 4.65 9.31
C ASN A 39 12.24 4.06 10.13
N ASP A 40 12.20 4.40 11.41
CA ASP A 40 11.06 4.11 12.31
C ASP A 40 11.01 5.11 13.46
N LEU A 41 9.88 5.76 13.66
CA LEU A 41 9.69 6.69 14.78
C LEU A 41 9.58 5.95 16.13
N GLY A 42 9.28 4.65 16.11
CA GLY A 42 9.17 3.82 17.31
C GLY A 42 7.84 3.97 18.06
N THR A 43 6.76 4.39 17.37
CA THR A 43 5.43 4.59 17.97
C THR A 43 4.75 3.29 18.37
N ASP A 44 3.66 3.38 19.14
CA ASP A 44 2.66 2.32 19.28
C ASP A 44 1.88 2.10 17.96
N VAL A 45 0.88 1.21 17.98
CA VAL A 45 0.08 0.88 16.79
C VAL A 45 -0.83 2.03 16.34
N SER A 46 -1.14 2.93 17.26
CA SER A 46 -1.99 4.11 17.03
C SER A 46 -1.18 5.34 16.60
N GLY A 47 0.15 5.25 16.56
CA GLY A 47 1.03 6.32 16.10
C GLY A 47 1.51 7.26 17.20
N PHE A 48 1.33 6.91 18.48
CA PHE A 48 1.79 7.72 19.61
C PHE A 48 3.11 7.23 20.20
N GLY A 49 3.86 8.17 20.78
CA GLY A 49 5.19 7.90 21.36
C GLY A 49 6.33 8.04 20.37
N LYS A 50 7.55 7.88 20.88
CA LYS A 50 8.79 7.86 20.11
C LYS A 50 9.81 6.96 20.83
N ASP A 51 10.48 6.08 20.06
CA ASP A 51 11.56 5.23 20.54
C ASP A 51 12.59 5.03 19.42
N SER A 52 13.65 5.81 19.45
CA SER A 52 14.72 5.77 18.46
C SER A 52 15.50 4.46 18.45
N THR A 53 15.48 3.69 19.54
CA THR A 53 16.21 2.42 19.65
C THR A 53 15.66 1.35 18.71
N ILE A 54 14.42 1.50 18.27
CA ILE A 54 13.75 0.53 17.38
C ILE A 54 14.45 0.47 16.01
N ALA A 55 14.72 1.62 15.40
CA ALA A 55 15.43 1.69 14.13
C ALA A 55 16.90 1.27 14.29
N GLU A 56 17.55 1.69 15.39
CA GLU A 56 18.93 1.33 15.72
C GLU A 56 19.12 -0.18 15.82
N HIS A 57 18.28 -0.88 16.60
CA HIS A 57 18.38 -2.33 16.77
C HIS A 57 18.29 -3.08 15.43
N VAL A 58 17.46 -2.64 14.49
CA VAL A 58 17.38 -3.29 13.17
C VAL A 58 18.60 -2.98 12.32
N ALA A 59 19.10 -1.75 12.36
CA ALA A 59 20.32 -1.39 11.64
C ALA A 59 21.52 -2.17 12.18
N ASP A 60 21.65 -2.31 13.51
CA ASP A 60 22.69 -3.13 14.16
C ASP A 60 22.60 -4.60 13.76
N PHE A 61 21.39 -5.14 13.74
CA PHE A 61 21.14 -6.52 13.29
C PHE A 61 21.63 -6.75 11.86
N ILE A 62 21.32 -5.81 10.94
CA ILE A 62 21.76 -5.89 9.55
C ILE A 62 23.30 -5.79 9.46
N ARG A 63 23.92 -4.84 10.18
CA ARG A 63 25.38 -4.66 10.23
C ARG A 63 26.10 -5.90 10.79
N SER A 64 25.53 -6.53 11.81
CA SER A 64 26.10 -7.76 12.39
C SER A 64 26.14 -8.94 11.43
N ARG A 65 25.33 -8.90 10.37
CA ARG A 65 25.28 -9.90 9.30
C ARG A 65 26.09 -9.50 8.05
N GLY A 66 26.87 -8.43 8.15
CA GLY A 66 27.71 -7.94 7.06
C GLY A 66 27.01 -7.05 6.05
N GLY A 67 25.74 -6.68 6.29
CA GLY A 67 25.03 -5.68 5.49
C GLY A 67 25.40 -4.26 5.89
N GLU A 68 25.01 -3.28 5.06
CA GLU A 68 25.24 -1.86 5.30
C GLU A 68 23.90 -1.17 5.60
N ALA A 69 23.75 -0.64 6.81
CA ALA A 69 22.50 -0.05 7.29
C ALA A 69 22.75 1.15 8.21
N ILE A 70 21.91 2.18 8.09
CA ILE A 70 21.84 3.30 9.05
C ILE A 70 20.43 3.43 9.61
N PRO A 71 20.28 3.79 10.89
CA PRO A 71 19.00 4.10 11.48
C PRO A 71 18.59 5.54 11.17
N ASN A 72 17.29 5.80 11.19
CA ASN A 72 16.73 7.15 11.17
C ASN A 72 15.39 7.14 11.94
N ASP A 73 15.17 8.11 12.83
CA ASP A 73 13.97 8.20 13.66
C ASP A 73 13.09 9.42 13.34
N SER A 74 13.22 9.95 12.11
CA SER A 74 12.45 11.10 11.67
C SER A 74 10.96 10.77 11.51
N ASN A 75 10.12 11.70 11.93
CA ASN A 75 8.67 11.57 11.78
C ASN A 75 8.24 11.93 10.35
N VAL A 76 8.06 10.91 9.50
CA VAL A 76 7.67 11.12 8.10
C VAL A 76 6.29 11.76 7.91
N SER A 77 5.43 11.78 8.94
CA SER A 77 4.13 12.45 8.87
C SER A 77 4.23 13.97 8.82
N THR A 78 5.44 14.52 8.99
CA THR A 78 5.73 15.96 8.86
C THR A 78 6.64 16.24 7.66
N PRO A 79 6.52 17.41 7.01
CA PRO A 79 7.41 17.80 5.91
C PRO A 79 8.89 17.79 6.31
N GLU A 80 9.19 18.25 7.50
CA GLU A 80 10.55 18.32 8.06
C GLU A 80 11.13 16.92 8.21
N GLY A 81 10.37 15.98 8.78
CA GLY A 81 10.83 14.60 8.97
C GLY A 81 11.02 13.85 7.65
N GLY A 82 10.15 14.11 6.66
CA GLY A 82 10.34 13.57 5.31
C GLY A 82 11.62 14.10 4.66
N SER A 83 11.91 15.38 4.81
CA SER A 83 13.12 16.02 4.28
C SER A 83 14.38 15.54 5.00
N ASP A 84 14.34 15.41 6.33
CA ASP A 84 15.46 14.94 7.14
C ASP A 84 15.85 13.50 6.81
N LEU A 85 14.86 12.60 6.66
CA LEU A 85 15.11 11.22 6.25
C LEU A 85 15.89 11.13 4.92
N ILE A 86 15.48 11.92 3.94
CA ILE A 86 16.13 11.88 2.63
C ILE A 86 17.49 12.60 2.67
N ALA A 87 17.61 13.73 3.39
CA ALA A 87 18.88 14.40 3.58
C ALA A 87 19.92 13.48 4.22
N THR A 88 19.55 12.79 5.31
CA THR A 88 20.40 11.76 5.97
C THR A 88 20.82 10.67 4.98
N THR A 89 19.91 10.23 4.12
CA THR A 89 20.19 9.20 3.09
C THR A 89 21.24 9.68 2.09
N ILE A 90 21.08 10.90 1.59
CA ILE A 90 21.97 11.48 0.59
C ILE A 90 23.33 11.83 1.18
N GLU A 91 23.37 12.38 2.40
CA GLU A 91 24.60 12.68 3.11
C GLU A 91 25.45 11.41 3.32
N HIS A 92 24.82 10.31 3.69
CA HIS A 92 25.54 9.08 4.02
C HIS A 92 25.90 8.24 2.78
N PHE A 93 24.97 8.08 1.83
CA PHE A 93 25.10 7.16 0.69
C PHE A 93 25.26 7.84 -0.66
N GLY A 94 25.04 9.16 -0.76
CA GLY A 94 25.19 9.95 -1.99
C GLY A 94 24.07 9.75 -3.03
N ARG A 95 23.12 8.83 -2.80
CA ARG A 95 22.04 8.50 -3.72
C ARG A 95 20.84 7.87 -3.04
N ILE A 96 19.73 7.79 -3.77
CA ILE A 96 18.54 7.02 -3.38
C ILE A 96 17.95 6.30 -4.60
N ASP A 97 17.90 4.97 -4.58
CA ASP A 97 17.42 4.15 -5.69
C ASP A 97 16.03 3.60 -5.46
N LEU A 98 15.71 3.28 -4.19
CA LEU A 98 14.44 2.71 -3.77
C LEU A 98 13.90 3.47 -2.57
N LEU A 99 12.63 3.88 -2.66
CA LEU A 99 11.86 4.41 -1.53
C LEU A 99 10.62 3.53 -1.31
N VAL A 100 10.55 2.86 -0.16
CA VAL A 100 9.39 2.07 0.26
C VAL A 100 8.65 2.81 1.36
N ASN A 101 7.50 3.37 1.02
CA ASN A 101 6.60 4.02 1.95
C ASN A 101 5.70 2.96 2.61
N ASN A 102 6.17 2.41 3.74
CA ASN A 102 5.49 1.36 4.49
C ASN A 102 4.96 1.84 5.84
N ALA A 103 5.49 2.92 6.43
CA ALA A 103 5.03 3.45 7.71
C ALA A 103 3.50 3.60 7.77
N GLY A 104 2.92 3.20 8.88
CA GLY A 104 1.48 3.24 9.05
C GLY A 104 1.03 2.96 10.47
N ILE A 105 -0.20 3.35 10.74
CA ILE A 105 -0.93 3.15 11.98
C ILE A 105 -2.21 2.36 11.72
N CYS A 106 -2.80 1.76 12.73
CA CYS A 106 -4.00 0.95 12.57
C CYS A 106 -4.90 1.06 13.80
N GLY A 107 -6.19 0.96 13.54
CA GLY A 107 -7.26 0.86 14.51
C GLY A 107 -8.55 0.51 13.78
N SER A 108 -9.61 0.23 14.54
CA SER A 108 -10.94 -0.05 13.99
C SER A 108 -11.97 0.76 14.76
N GLN A 109 -12.76 1.56 14.05
CA GLN A 109 -13.79 2.44 14.60
C GLN A 109 -14.89 2.61 13.56
N LEU A 110 -16.15 2.56 13.97
CA LEU A 110 -17.27 2.81 13.08
C LEU A 110 -17.26 4.26 12.60
N PHE A 111 -17.80 4.52 11.41
CA PHE A 111 -17.83 5.86 10.85
C PHE A 111 -18.58 6.86 11.75
N GLU A 112 -19.64 6.42 12.38
CA GLU A 112 -20.45 7.24 13.29
C GLU A 112 -19.70 7.67 14.57
N ASP A 113 -18.67 6.90 14.96
CA ASP A 113 -17.84 7.17 16.14
C ASP A 113 -16.52 7.89 15.78
N ALA A 114 -16.15 7.93 14.49
CA ALA A 114 -14.91 8.53 14.04
C ALA A 114 -15.01 10.06 13.98
N THR A 115 -14.04 10.73 14.59
CA THR A 115 -13.92 12.18 14.57
C THR A 115 -13.17 12.69 13.34
N LEU A 116 -13.27 13.98 13.03
CA LEU A 116 -12.45 14.60 11.97
C LEU A 116 -10.95 14.56 12.31
N ASP A 117 -10.60 14.64 13.59
CA ASP A 117 -9.21 14.53 14.05
C ASP A 117 -8.65 13.13 13.79
N ASP A 118 -9.47 12.07 13.91
CA ASP A 118 -9.06 10.72 13.54
C ASP A 118 -8.75 10.64 12.03
N PHE A 119 -9.60 11.22 11.19
CA PHE A 119 -9.32 11.30 9.75
C PHE A 119 -8.01 12.03 9.47
N ASP A 120 -7.79 13.17 10.09
CA ASP A 120 -6.58 13.99 9.92
C ASP A 120 -5.32 13.23 10.38
N HIS A 121 -5.39 12.52 11.51
CA HIS A 121 -4.30 11.70 12.01
C HIS A 121 -3.91 10.58 11.03
N TYR A 122 -4.89 9.83 10.51
CA TYR A 122 -4.63 8.79 9.51
C TYR A 122 -4.10 9.38 8.19
N TRP A 123 -4.60 10.53 7.75
CA TRP A 123 -4.12 11.20 6.54
C TRP A 123 -2.68 11.65 6.66
N ARG A 124 -2.29 12.25 7.78
CA ARG A 124 -0.90 12.68 7.99
C ARG A 124 0.08 11.53 7.88
N VAL A 125 -0.24 10.38 8.43
CA VAL A 125 0.66 9.23 8.39
C VAL A 125 0.62 8.52 7.03
N HIS A 126 -0.57 8.14 6.56
CA HIS A 126 -0.70 7.23 5.41
C HIS A 126 -0.62 7.91 4.04
N LEU A 127 -0.97 9.20 3.95
CA LEU A 127 -0.85 9.98 2.72
C LEU A 127 0.22 11.06 2.85
N GLY A 128 0.21 11.83 3.92
CA GLY A 128 1.20 12.89 4.19
C GLY A 128 2.63 12.33 4.21
N GLY A 129 2.85 11.20 4.93
CA GLY A 129 4.16 10.54 4.96
C GLY A 129 4.70 10.21 3.57
N PRO A 130 3.99 9.47 2.72
CA PRO A 130 4.37 9.27 1.33
C PRO A 130 4.60 10.54 0.53
N VAL A 131 3.75 11.56 0.66
CA VAL A 131 3.93 12.85 -0.04
C VAL A 131 5.22 13.53 0.40
N ASN A 132 5.49 13.63 1.72
CA ASN A 132 6.66 14.28 2.26
C ASN A 132 7.96 13.61 1.80
N THR A 133 8.04 12.28 1.93
CA THR A 133 9.24 11.53 1.57
C THR A 133 9.46 11.48 0.06
N VAL A 134 8.41 11.29 -0.75
CA VAL A 134 8.52 11.30 -2.22
C VAL A 134 8.93 12.69 -2.70
N LYS A 135 8.32 13.75 -2.17
CA LYS A 135 8.66 15.13 -2.56
C LYS A 135 10.11 15.46 -2.27
N ALA A 136 10.66 14.97 -1.15
CA ALA A 136 12.06 15.13 -0.79
C ALA A 136 13.01 14.30 -1.68
N ALA A 137 12.63 13.05 -2.01
CA ALA A 137 13.45 12.14 -2.83
C ALA A 137 13.40 12.47 -4.33
N TRP A 138 12.30 13.04 -4.81
CA TRP A 138 12.03 13.25 -6.23
C TRP A 138 13.14 13.98 -6.99
N PRO A 139 13.68 15.12 -6.52
CA PRO A 139 14.75 15.84 -7.22
C PRO A 139 16.00 14.96 -7.46
N TYR A 140 16.36 14.15 -6.47
CA TYR A 140 17.51 13.25 -6.57
C TYR A 140 17.28 12.13 -7.58
N MET A 141 16.10 11.49 -7.56
CA MET A 141 15.74 10.46 -8.52
C MET A 141 15.64 11.02 -9.95
N VAL A 142 15.13 12.24 -10.13
CA VAL A 142 15.12 12.95 -11.43
C VAL A 142 16.54 13.19 -11.92
N ALA A 143 17.42 13.72 -11.07
CA ALA A 143 18.83 13.96 -11.42
C ALA A 143 19.58 12.65 -11.78
N GLN A 144 19.28 11.57 -11.06
CA GLN A 144 19.83 10.23 -11.32
C GLN A 144 19.25 9.59 -12.59
N ARG A 145 18.11 10.08 -13.11
CA ARG A 145 17.30 9.42 -14.15
C ARG A 145 16.96 7.96 -13.79
N TYR A 146 16.78 7.72 -12.51
CA TYR A 146 16.49 6.42 -11.95
C TYR A 146 15.82 6.58 -10.58
N GLY A 147 14.77 5.81 -10.35
CA GLY A 147 14.13 5.70 -9.05
C GLY A 147 13.05 4.61 -9.05
N LYS A 148 12.91 3.94 -7.93
CA LYS A 148 11.83 2.99 -7.66
C LYS A 148 11.08 3.45 -6.42
N ILE A 149 9.78 3.69 -6.56
CA ILE A 149 8.92 4.10 -5.46
C ILE A 149 7.84 3.05 -5.25
N ILE A 150 7.77 2.50 -4.05
CA ILE A 150 6.76 1.53 -3.65
C ILE A 150 5.91 2.16 -2.54
N LEU A 151 4.63 2.37 -2.84
CA LEU A 151 3.66 2.87 -1.88
C LEU A 151 2.83 1.71 -1.32
N THR A 152 2.39 1.82 -0.07
CA THR A 152 1.60 0.77 0.58
C THR A 152 0.14 1.18 0.67
N THR A 153 -0.72 0.50 -0.10
CA THR A 153 -2.18 0.54 0.02
C THR A 153 -2.68 -0.62 0.90
N SER A 154 -3.95 -0.97 0.81
CA SER A 154 -4.56 -2.09 1.54
C SER A 154 -5.80 -2.57 0.82
N VAL A 155 -6.15 -3.84 1.01
CA VAL A 155 -7.47 -4.38 0.62
C VAL A 155 -8.61 -3.53 1.19
N SER A 156 -8.44 -2.96 2.38
CA SER A 156 -9.39 -2.03 2.97
C SER A 156 -9.59 -0.77 2.11
N GLY A 157 -8.50 -0.18 1.61
CA GLY A 157 -8.57 0.99 0.71
C GLY A 157 -9.08 0.65 -0.68
N LEU A 158 -8.94 -0.58 -1.14
CA LEU A 158 -9.35 -1.01 -2.49
C LEU A 158 -10.80 -1.50 -2.54
N PHE A 159 -11.25 -2.20 -1.49
CA PHE A 159 -12.53 -2.92 -1.49
C PHE A 159 -13.43 -2.57 -0.30
N GLY A 160 -12.90 -1.87 0.70
CA GLY A 160 -13.62 -1.50 1.92
C GLY A 160 -13.65 -2.62 2.98
N ILE A 161 -13.45 -2.24 4.23
CA ILE A 161 -13.64 -3.10 5.41
C ILE A 161 -14.40 -2.30 6.45
N ARG A 162 -15.43 -2.91 7.06
CA ARG A 162 -16.23 -2.26 8.10
C ARG A 162 -15.35 -1.80 9.26
N GLY A 163 -15.58 -0.59 9.76
CA GLY A 163 -14.83 -0.01 10.88
C GLY A 163 -13.46 0.58 10.48
N GLN A 164 -13.17 0.75 9.18
CA GLN A 164 -11.89 1.29 8.74
C GLN A 164 -12.02 2.52 7.82
N ALA A 165 -13.02 3.36 8.04
CA ALA A 165 -13.28 4.51 7.17
C ALA A 165 -12.08 5.46 7.07
N THR A 166 -11.46 5.84 8.19
CA THR A 166 -10.29 6.72 8.27
C THR A 166 -9.08 6.13 7.53
N TYR A 167 -8.77 4.87 7.83
CA TYR A 167 -7.68 4.12 7.24
C TYR A 167 -7.90 3.87 5.74
N ALA A 168 -9.09 3.37 5.38
CA ALA A 168 -9.42 3.02 3.99
C ALA A 168 -9.38 4.24 3.06
N ALA A 169 -9.90 5.39 3.51
CA ALA A 169 -9.85 6.64 2.74
C ALA A 169 -8.40 7.05 2.43
N ALA A 170 -7.52 7.05 3.43
CA ALA A 170 -6.11 7.37 3.25
C ALA A 170 -5.39 6.36 2.34
N LYS A 171 -5.63 5.05 2.51
CA LYS A 171 -5.03 4.00 1.68
C LYS A 171 -5.54 3.99 0.23
N CYS A 172 -6.78 4.42 -0.01
CA CYS A 172 -7.29 4.65 -1.36
C CYS A 172 -6.64 5.87 -2.02
N ALA A 173 -6.44 6.96 -1.28
CA ALA A 173 -5.77 8.17 -1.78
C ALA A 173 -4.33 7.90 -2.26
N VAL A 174 -3.61 6.99 -1.60
CA VAL A 174 -2.26 6.55 -2.03
C VAL A 174 -2.26 5.96 -3.44
N VAL A 175 -3.32 5.28 -3.86
CA VAL A 175 -3.43 4.75 -5.23
C VAL A 175 -3.56 5.88 -6.25
N GLY A 176 -4.30 6.95 -5.91
CA GLY A 176 -4.38 8.16 -6.75
C GLY A 176 -3.01 8.83 -6.90
N LEU A 177 -2.29 9.00 -5.79
CA LEU A 177 -0.92 9.53 -5.77
C LEU A 177 0.01 8.69 -6.65
N MET A 178 0.02 7.36 -6.49
CA MET A 178 0.84 6.45 -7.29
C MET A 178 0.63 6.65 -8.79
N ARG A 179 -0.63 6.80 -9.23
CA ARG A 179 -0.95 6.93 -10.65
C ARG A 179 -0.33 8.17 -11.28
N ILE A 180 -0.41 9.31 -10.60
CA ILE A 180 0.15 10.56 -11.08
C ILE A 180 1.68 10.51 -11.06
N LEU A 181 2.28 10.04 -9.96
CA LEU A 181 3.73 9.89 -9.85
C LEU A 181 4.30 8.93 -10.91
N ALA A 182 3.58 7.87 -11.27
CA ALA A 182 3.99 6.95 -12.32
C ALA A 182 3.97 7.60 -13.72
N ILE A 183 3.02 8.49 -13.99
CA ILE A 183 2.94 9.23 -15.25
C ILE A 183 4.05 10.28 -15.31
N GLU A 184 4.19 11.10 -14.28
CA GLU A 184 5.19 12.16 -14.23
C GLU A 184 6.62 11.62 -14.11
N GLY A 185 6.82 10.48 -13.46
CA GLY A 185 8.13 9.84 -13.30
C GLY A 185 8.66 9.14 -14.56
N ALA A 186 7.77 8.79 -15.50
CA ALA A 186 8.14 7.98 -16.67
C ALA A 186 9.25 8.61 -17.51
N GLU A 187 9.21 9.92 -17.77
CA GLU A 187 10.24 10.65 -18.53
C GLU A 187 11.57 10.81 -17.77
N HIS A 188 11.59 10.53 -16.48
CA HIS A 188 12.76 10.59 -15.61
C HIS A 188 13.32 9.21 -15.24
N GLY A 189 12.75 8.12 -15.78
CA GLY A 189 13.15 6.76 -15.41
C GLY A 189 12.73 6.35 -14.00
N ILE A 190 11.72 7.01 -13.43
CA ILE A 190 11.19 6.71 -12.11
C ILE A 190 9.97 5.79 -12.27
N LEU A 191 10.01 4.62 -11.64
CA LEU A 191 8.91 3.65 -11.64
C LEU A 191 8.18 3.67 -10.29
N VAL A 192 6.86 3.78 -10.34
CA VAL A 192 6.04 3.90 -9.13
C VAL A 192 4.95 2.85 -9.11
N ASN A 193 4.92 2.03 -8.08
CA ASN A 193 3.94 0.98 -7.90
C ASN A 193 3.35 1.01 -6.48
N THR A 194 2.27 0.29 -6.29
CA THR A 194 1.61 0.15 -4.98
C THR A 194 1.50 -1.32 -4.63
N ILE A 195 1.78 -1.66 -3.37
CA ILE A 195 1.49 -2.98 -2.82
C ILE A 195 0.32 -2.90 -1.83
N SER A 196 -0.46 -3.97 -1.78
CA SER A 196 -1.45 -4.28 -0.74
C SER A 196 -0.95 -5.52 -0.02
N PRO A 197 -0.09 -5.37 1.01
CA PRO A 197 0.56 -6.50 1.65
C PRO A 197 -0.37 -7.13 2.70
N ALA A 198 -0.31 -8.46 2.83
CA ALA A 198 -0.92 -9.22 3.89
C ALA A 198 0.14 -10.09 4.58
N GLY A 199 0.57 -9.65 5.76
CA GLY A 199 1.50 -10.35 6.65
C GLY A 199 1.10 -10.07 8.09
N TYR A 200 1.07 -11.10 8.94
CA TYR A 200 0.64 -10.95 10.33
C TYR A 200 1.61 -10.05 11.12
N THR A 201 1.07 -8.99 11.69
CA THR A 201 1.81 -8.01 12.48
C THR A 201 1.03 -7.63 13.74
N ARG A 202 1.67 -6.87 14.63
CA ARG A 202 1.01 -6.26 15.81
C ARG A 202 -0.20 -5.39 15.48
N MET A 203 -0.38 -5.01 14.20
CA MET A 203 -1.53 -4.22 13.75
C MET A 203 -2.81 -5.06 13.63
N HIS A 204 -2.72 -6.36 13.43
CA HIS A 204 -3.88 -7.23 13.23
C HIS A 204 -4.80 -7.29 14.46
N PRO A 205 -4.31 -7.49 15.70
CA PRO A 205 -5.18 -7.46 16.87
C PRO A 205 -5.86 -6.09 17.12
N ALA A 206 -5.27 -4.99 16.63
CA ALA A 206 -5.88 -3.66 16.74
C ALA A 206 -7.00 -3.43 15.70
N ALA A 207 -6.97 -4.19 14.59
CA ALA A 207 -7.91 -4.02 13.48
C ALA A 207 -9.02 -5.08 13.44
N VAL A 208 -8.78 -6.26 14.02
CA VAL A 208 -9.66 -7.43 13.89
C VAL A 208 -9.92 -8.04 15.25
N ALA A 209 -11.20 -8.17 15.60
CA ALA A 209 -11.62 -8.73 16.89
C ALA A 209 -11.84 -10.26 16.89
N ASN A 210 -11.64 -10.96 15.77
CA ASN A 210 -11.88 -12.40 15.64
C ASN A 210 -10.65 -13.23 16.06
N PRO A 211 -10.64 -13.90 17.24
CA PRO A 211 -9.47 -14.63 17.74
C PRO A 211 -9.10 -15.84 16.88
N ALA A 212 -10.07 -16.51 16.26
CA ALA A 212 -9.80 -17.67 15.41
C ALA A 212 -9.08 -17.23 14.12
N TRP A 213 -9.51 -16.12 13.53
CA TRP A 213 -8.86 -15.53 12.38
C TRP A 213 -7.46 -15.03 12.73
N LEU A 214 -7.26 -14.37 13.86
CA LEU A 214 -5.94 -13.92 14.31
C LEU A 214 -4.96 -15.08 14.44
N LYS A 215 -5.37 -16.18 15.11
CA LYS A 215 -4.54 -17.37 15.26
C LYS A 215 -4.19 -18.03 13.92
N GLN A 216 -5.16 -18.11 13.01
CA GLN A 216 -4.91 -18.63 11.66
C GLN A 216 -3.94 -17.74 10.90
N SER A 217 -4.14 -16.43 10.92
CA SER A 217 -3.31 -15.47 10.20
C SER A 217 -1.88 -15.45 10.70
N GLU A 218 -1.67 -15.56 12.03
CA GLU A 218 -0.33 -15.69 12.62
C GLU A 218 0.42 -16.92 12.09
N ALA A 219 -0.29 -18.03 11.92
CA ALA A 219 0.30 -19.28 11.43
C ALA A 219 0.54 -19.31 9.91
N THR A 220 -0.25 -18.56 9.12
CA THR A 220 -0.27 -18.70 7.66
C THR A 220 0.24 -17.48 6.89
N MET A 221 0.44 -16.34 7.56
CA MET A 221 0.80 -15.08 6.90
C MET A 221 2.10 -14.47 7.47
N PRO A 222 3.25 -15.18 7.36
CA PRO A 222 4.52 -14.65 7.83
C PRO A 222 4.90 -13.40 7.03
N VAL A 223 5.42 -12.37 7.71
CA VAL A 223 5.81 -11.09 7.08
C VAL A 223 6.93 -11.27 6.06
N GLU A 224 7.77 -12.26 6.26
CA GLU A 224 8.89 -12.61 5.37
C GLU A 224 8.40 -13.06 3.99
N ALA A 225 7.20 -13.60 3.89
CA ALA A 225 6.61 -14.02 2.61
C ALA A 225 6.23 -12.84 1.70
N VAL A 226 6.16 -11.61 2.24
CA VAL A 226 5.88 -10.40 1.46
C VAL A 226 7.15 -9.75 0.92
N ALA A 227 8.27 -9.85 1.62
CA ALA A 227 9.52 -9.17 1.29
C ALA A 227 10.08 -9.49 -0.12
N PRO A 228 9.96 -10.72 -0.67
CA PRO A 228 10.40 -11.02 -2.04
C PRO A 228 9.76 -10.14 -3.12
N ALA A 229 8.50 -9.70 -2.93
CA ALA A 229 7.85 -8.79 -3.86
C ALA A 229 8.52 -7.41 -3.89
N ILE A 230 8.98 -6.91 -2.74
CA ILE A 230 9.73 -5.66 -2.64
C ILE A 230 11.07 -5.78 -3.38
N VAL A 231 11.80 -6.87 -3.18
CA VAL A 231 13.08 -7.13 -3.88
C VAL A 231 12.87 -7.19 -5.39
N TRP A 232 11.81 -7.86 -5.85
CA TRP A 232 11.49 -7.91 -7.28
C TRP A 232 11.16 -6.52 -7.83
N LEU A 233 10.28 -5.77 -7.16
CA LEU A 233 9.92 -4.40 -7.57
C LEU A 233 11.11 -3.44 -7.55
N ALA A 234 12.09 -3.66 -6.66
CA ALA A 234 13.32 -2.89 -6.55
C ALA A 234 14.34 -3.22 -7.66
N SER A 235 14.27 -4.41 -8.24
CA SER A 235 15.28 -4.92 -9.15
C SER A 235 15.25 -4.24 -10.52
N ASP A 236 16.38 -4.20 -11.20
CA ASP A 236 16.49 -3.68 -12.57
C ASP A 236 15.73 -4.54 -13.60
N SER A 237 15.44 -5.82 -13.27
CA SER A 237 14.61 -6.69 -14.10
C SER A 237 13.11 -6.32 -14.05
N CYS A 238 12.66 -5.54 -13.09
CA CYS A 238 11.29 -5.05 -13.00
C CYS A 238 11.15 -3.71 -13.73
N SER A 239 10.46 -3.70 -14.87
CA SER A 239 10.09 -2.49 -15.63
C SER A 239 8.63 -2.03 -15.35
N GLU A 240 7.95 -2.68 -14.43
CA GLU A 240 6.55 -2.40 -14.14
C GLU A 240 6.40 -1.05 -13.41
N THR A 241 5.41 -0.26 -13.86
CA THR A 241 5.00 1.00 -13.24
C THR A 241 3.48 1.15 -13.28
N ASN A 242 2.90 1.97 -12.41
CA ASN A 242 1.46 2.21 -12.35
C ASN A 242 0.63 0.94 -12.07
N LYS A 243 1.17 0.02 -11.29
CA LYS A 243 0.52 -1.25 -10.94
C LYS A 243 0.19 -1.32 -9.46
N ILE A 244 -0.83 -2.12 -9.15
CA ILE A 244 -1.21 -2.49 -7.80
C ILE A 244 -0.99 -3.99 -7.65
N TYR A 245 -0.23 -4.40 -6.64
CA TYR A 245 0.02 -5.80 -6.33
C TYR A 245 -0.54 -6.16 -4.97
N ASN A 246 -1.41 -7.16 -4.91
CA ASN A 246 -1.72 -7.85 -3.66
C ASN A 246 -0.63 -8.87 -3.39
N VAL A 247 -0.07 -8.86 -2.19
CA VAL A 247 1.02 -9.77 -1.81
C VAL A 247 0.67 -10.43 -0.49
N GLU A 248 0.40 -11.73 -0.56
CA GLU A 248 -0.08 -12.52 0.57
C GLU A 248 0.52 -13.93 0.53
N ALA A 249 1.05 -14.40 1.66
CA ALA A 249 1.57 -15.77 1.82
C ALA A 249 2.50 -16.23 0.67
N GLY A 250 3.34 -15.31 0.15
CA GLY A 250 4.26 -15.57 -0.96
C GLY A 250 3.62 -15.53 -2.35
N ILE A 251 2.33 -15.24 -2.45
CA ILE A 251 1.62 -15.08 -3.73
C ILE A 251 1.59 -13.60 -4.09
N ILE A 252 2.00 -13.28 -5.31
CA ILE A 252 1.93 -11.92 -5.88
C ILE A 252 0.85 -11.90 -6.95
N GLN A 253 -0.18 -11.09 -6.75
CA GLN A 253 -1.30 -10.93 -7.67
C GLN A 253 -1.39 -9.47 -8.12
N ARG A 254 -1.48 -9.25 -9.43
CA ARG A 254 -1.76 -7.92 -9.95
C ARG A 254 -3.25 -7.62 -9.87
N ILE A 255 -3.60 -6.47 -9.30
CA ILE A 255 -4.98 -5.96 -9.26
C ILE A 255 -5.15 -5.01 -10.44
N ASP A 256 -5.93 -5.44 -11.44
CA ASP A 256 -6.28 -4.61 -12.58
C ASP A 256 -7.67 -3.99 -12.38
N ARG A 257 -7.84 -2.72 -12.76
CA ARG A 257 -9.16 -2.12 -12.88
C ARG A 257 -9.86 -2.69 -14.11
N HIS A 258 -10.90 -3.45 -13.91
CA HIS A 258 -11.86 -3.71 -14.97
C HIS A 258 -12.79 -2.50 -15.13
N GLY A 259 -12.38 -1.59 -15.98
CA GLY A 259 -13.16 -0.44 -16.40
C GLY A 259 -12.42 0.26 -17.53
N THR A 260 -12.79 -0.01 -18.76
CA THR A 260 -12.27 0.70 -19.93
C THR A 260 -12.82 2.13 -19.95
N TRP A 261 -12.11 3.04 -19.25
CA TRP A 261 -12.25 4.44 -19.61
C TRP A 261 -11.25 4.70 -20.74
N LEU A 262 -11.72 4.56 -21.97
CA LEU A 262 -11.00 5.06 -23.14
C LEU A 262 -11.30 6.55 -23.23
N PRO A 263 -10.30 7.45 -23.19
CA PRO A 263 -10.51 8.82 -23.59
C PRO A 263 -10.93 8.76 -25.07
N ARG A 264 -12.21 9.02 -25.32
CA ARG A 264 -12.72 9.12 -26.69
C ARG A 264 -12.13 10.39 -27.29
N SER A 265 -11.41 10.26 -28.40
CA SER A 265 -11.10 11.43 -29.21
C SER A 265 -12.40 12.14 -29.61
N THR A 266 -12.39 13.46 -29.67
CA THR A 266 -13.57 14.26 -30.03
C THR A 266 -14.16 13.94 -31.41
N SER A 267 -13.41 13.23 -32.27
CA SER A 267 -13.82 12.69 -33.57
C SER A 267 -14.77 11.48 -33.46
N ASP A 268 -14.65 10.70 -32.38
CA ASP A 268 -15.35 9.41 -32.20
C ASP A 268 -16.81 9.60 -31.67
N THR A 269 -17.11 10.76 -31.08
CA THR A 269 -18.44 11.02 -30.48
C THR A 269 -19.55 11.17 -31.52
N ARG A 270 -19.27 11.63 -32.75
CA ARG A 270 -20.26 11.76 -33.80
C ARG A 270 -20.62 10.42 -34.42
N GLU A 271 -19.64 9.58 -34.63
CA GLU A 271 -19.82 8.26 -35.24
C GLU A 271 -20.49 7.28 -34.26
N HIS A 272 -20.14 7.31 -33.01
CA HIS A 272 -20.78 6.51 -31.96
C HIS A 272 -22.25 6.91 -31.71
N ARG A 273 -22.58 8.21 -31.74
CA ARG A 273 -23.97 8.67 -31.68
C ARG A 273 -24.78 8.24 -32.91
N ARG A 274 -24.11 8.14 -34.08
CA ARG A 274 -24.75 7.69 -35.32
C ARG A 274 -25.06 6.20 -35.29
N GLU A 275 -24.15 5.36 -34.71
CA GLU A 275 -24.34 3.92 -34.55
C GLU A 275 -25.37 3.58 -33.45
N LEU A 276 -25.39 4.33 -32.34
CA LEU A 276 -26.43 4.22 -31.32
C LEU A 276 -27.83 4.54 -31.86
N ARG A 277 -27.95 5.53 -32.76
CA ARG A 277 -29.23 5.88 -33.42
C ARG A 277 -29.68 4.84 -34.45
N LYS A 278 -28.72 4.07 -34.99
CA LYS A 278 -29.00 3.00 -35.96
C LYS A 278 -29.34 1.65 -35.30
N GLY A 279 -29.38 1.58 -33.97
CA GLY A 279 -29.69 0.35 -33.24
C GLY A 279 -28.67 -0.78 -33.40
N ARG A 280 -27.45 -0.49 -33.90
CA ARG A 280 -26.41 -1.49 -34.16
C ARG A 280 -25.56 -1.82 -32.96
N ILE A 281 -25.71 -1.13 -31.85
CA ILE A 281 -25.03 -1.44 -30.58
C ILE A 281 -26.08 -1.97 -29.62
N ASP A 282 -25.96 -3.23 -29.28
CA ASP A 282 -26.85 -3.93 -28.36
C ASP A 282 -26.75 -3.28 -26.96
N ARG A 283 -27.90 -2.88 -26.41
CA ARG A 283 -28.01 -2.38 -25.04
C ARG A 283 -27.80 -3.46 -23.97
N GLY A 284 -27.59 -4.71 -24.39
CA GLY A 284 -27.38 -5.87 -23.52
C GLY A 284 -25.98 -5.96 -22.88
N LEU A 285 -25.00 -5.22 -23.35
CA LEU A 285 -23.60 -5.31 -22.86
C LEU A 285 -23.34 -4.59 -21.52
N LEU A 286 -24.36 -4.01 -20.89
CA LEU A 286 -24.27 -3.36 -19.56
C LEU A 286 -24.66 -4.29 -18.40
N ARG A 287 -24.95 -5.56 -18.65
CA ARG A 287 -25.16 -6.55 -17.59
C ARG A 287 -23.99 -7.51 -17.50
N ALA A 288 -23.31 -7.43 -16.36
CA ALA A 288 -22.34 -8.34 -15.76
C ALA A 288 -21.86 -9.51 -16.65
N GLY A 289 -20.59 -9.49 -17.02
CA GLY A 289 -19.92 -10.51 -17.79
C GLY A 289 -19.99 -11.90 -17.16
N SER A 290 -20.78 -12.79 -17.77
CA SER A 290 -20.53 -14.22 -17.68
C SER A 290 -19.65 -14.59 -18.88
N VAL A 291 -18.38 -14.87 -18.63
CA VAL A 291 -17.48 -15.45 -19.62
C VAL A 291 -17.88 -16.89 -19.82
N ARG A 292 -18.53 -17.21 -20.94
CA ARG A 292 -18.65 -18.59 -21.42
C ARG A 292 -17.35 -18.96 -22.13
N ALA A 293 -16.60 -19.89 -21.54
CA ALA A 293 -15.49 -20.54 -22.21
C ALA A 293 -16.03 -21.29 -23.46
N ARG A 294 -15.52 -20.95 -24.64
CA ARG A 294 -15.65 -21.78 -25.83
C ARG A 294 -14.51 -22.80 -25.80
N SER A 295 -14.83 -24.06 -25.64
CA SER A 295 -13.91 -25.17 -25.89
C SER A 295 -13.72 -25.32 -27.39
N ASP A 296 -12.50 -25.13 -27.88
CA ASP A 296 -12.11 -25.55 -29.22
C ASP A 296 -11.50 -26.96 -29.12
N THR A 297 -12.15 -27.92 -29.72
CA THR A 297 -11.84 -29.35 -29.60
C THR A 297 -10.86 -29.85 -30.68
N ARG A 298 -9.89 -29.03 -31.12
CA ARG A 298 -9.00 -29.46 -32.22
C ARG A 298 -7.51 -29.52 -31.93
N THR A 299 -7.03 -29.09 -30.78
CA THR A 299 -5.61 -29.32 -30.43
C THR A 299 -5.49 -29.55 -28.92
N GLY A 300 -5.02 -30.75 -28.56
CA GLY A 300 -4.87 -31.18 -27.17
C GLY A 300 -3.69 -30.59 -26.42
N GLU A 301 -3.42 -29.28 -26.54
CA GLU A 301 -2.45 -28.55 -25.74
C GLU A 301 -3.16 -27.61 -24.79
N VAL A 302 -3.12 -27.97 -23.51
CA VAL A 302 -3.60 -27.14 -22.41
C VAL A 302 -2.56 -26.04 -22.16
N LEU A 303 -2.78 -24.87 -22.74
CA LEU A 303 -2.10 -23.65 -22.32
C LEU A 303 -2.62 -23.26 -20.93
N ARG A 304 -1.88 -23.59 -19.88
CA ARG A 304 -2.10 -23.11 -18.53
C ARG A 304 -1.70 -21.63 -18.45
N ASN A 305 -2.62 -20.75 -18.76
CA ASN A 305 -2.59 -19.33 -18.42
C ASN A 305 -4.01 -18.90 -18.03
N GLU A 306 -4.54 -19.50 -16.99
CA GLU A 306 -5.71 -18.95 -16.32
C GLU A 306 -5.24 -18.06 -15.18
N VAL A 307 -5.32 -16.75 -15.41
CA VAL A 307 -5.36 -15.76 -14.33
C VAL A 307 -6.71 -15.94 -13.65
N THR A 308 -6.73 -16.69 -12.56
CA THR A 308 -7.92 -16.82 -11.72
C THR A 308 -8.27 -15.46 -11.15
N SER A 309 -9.47 -14.97 -11.46
CA SER A 309 -10.06 -13.81 -10.80
C SER A 309 -10.04 -14.06 -9.28
N CYS A 310 -9.41 -13.16 -8.54
CA CYS A 310 -9.39 -13.19 -7.09
C CYS A 310 -10.83 -13.21 -6.57
N ASP A 311 -11.21 -14.28 -5.87
CA ASP A 311 -12.54 -14.39 -5.28
C ASP A 311 -12.59 -13.53 -4.01
N VAL A 312 -12.93 -12.25 -4.18
CA VAL A 312 -13.08 -11.24 -3.12
C VAL A 312 -14.05 -11.72 -2.03
N ARG A 313 -14.91 -12.69 -2.32
CA ARG A 313 -15.88 -13.26 -1.38
C ARG A 313 -15.24 -14.02 -0.22
N LEU A 314 -14.07 -14.62 -0.40
CA LEU A 314 -13.37 -15.30 0.69
C LEU A 314 -12.89 -14.33 1.77
N TRP A 315 -12.47 -13.14 1.39
CA TRP A 315 -12.08 -12.07 2.33
C TRP A 315 -13.26 -11.43 3.04
N GLN A 316 -14.36 -11.18 2.32
CA GLN A 316 -15.58 -10.63 2.91
C GLN A 316 -16.24 -11.60 3.90
N THR A 317 -16.18 -12.92 3.66
CA THR A 317 -16.80 -13.91 4.55
C THR A 317 -16.01 -14.11 5.85
N ALA A 318 -14.68 -13.98 5.83
CA ALA A 318 -13.85 -14.10 7.03
C ALA A 318 -13.94 -12.87 7.97
N LEU A 319 -14.30 -11.69 7.42
CA LEU A 319 -14.39 -10.43 8.17
C LEU A 319 -15.84 -10.02 8.52
N LEU A 320 -16.84 -10.71 7.99
CA LEU A 320 -18.24 -10.30 8.02
C LEU A 320 -19.10 -11.13 8.98
N TYR A 321 -18.76 -11.44 10.19
CA TYR A 321 -19.84 -11.75 11.16
C TYR A 321 -19.31 -11.95 12.59
N GLU A 322 -19.22 -10.87 13.36
CA GLU A 322 -19.77 -10.83 14.72
C GLU A 322 -20.18 -9.39 15.04
N PRO A 323 -21.41 -9.17 15.53
CA PRO A 323 -21.80 -7.84 16.01
C PRO A 323 -20.99 -7.53 17.26
N LEU A 324 -20.30 -6.40 17.27
CA LEU A 324 -19.76 -5.81 18.49
C LEU A 324 -20.90 -5.72 19.51
N ARG A 325 -20.91 -6.58 20.51
CA ARG A 325 -21.86 -6.48 21.62
C ARG A 325 -21.59 -5.15 22.30
N LYS A 326 -22.59 -4.27 22.27
CA LYS A 326 -22.62 -3.07 23.12
C LYS A 326 -22.47 -3.55 24.57
N SER A 327 -21.39 -3.17 25.22
CA SER A 327 -21.31 -3.29 26.66
C SER A 327 -22.32 -2.27 27.22
N SER A 328 -23.42 -2.78 27.72
CA SER A 328 -24.44 -1.98 28.38
C SER A 328 -23.91 -1.54 29.76
N ALA A 329 -23.38 -0.33 29.81
CA ALA A 329 -23.32 0.43 31.04
C ALA A 329 -24.15 1.70 30.79
N ALA A 330 -25.39 1.69 31.30
CA ALA A 330 -26.30 2.81 31.23
C ALA A 330 -25.77 3.95 32.12
N ALA A 331 -25.55 5.12 31.51
CA ALA A 331 -25.55 6.38 32.23
C ALA A 331 -26.67 7.27 31.63
N PRO A 332 -27.39 8.07 32.45
CA PRO A 332 -28.64 8.70 32.05
C PRO A 332 -28.41 9.87 31.09
N ALA A 333 -29.37 10.01 30.18
CA ALA A 333 -29.45 11.03 29.17
C ALA A 333 -29.49 12.46 29.79
N ALA A 334 -28.57 13.32 29.32
CA ALA A 334 -28.73 14.76 29.39
C ALA A 334 -29.07 15.25 27.98
N GLU A 335 -30.22 15.89 27.83
CA GLU A 335 -30.62 16.50 26.56
C GLU A 335 -29.73 17.71 26.24
N PRO A 336 -29.23 17.85 25.03
CA PRO A 336 -28.58 19.10 24.61
C PRO A 336 -29.62 20.08 24.05
N HIS A 337 -29.84 21.19 24.74
CA HIS A 337 -30.48 22.39 24.21
C HIS A 337 -29.55 23.06 23.21
N TRP A 338 -29.99 23.14 21.95
CA TRP A 338 -29.39 24.00 20.94
C TRP A 338 -30.11 25.36 20.92
N PRO A 339 -29.43 26.48 21.08
CA PRO A 339 -30.01 27.78 20.78
C PRO A 339 -29.73 28.12 19.29
N LEU A 340 -30.81 28.17 18.50
CA LEU A 340 -30.83 28.85 17.22
C LEU A 340 -30.51 30.34 17.45
N LYS A 341 -29.44 30.87 16.89
CA LYS A 341 -29.29 32.29 16.61
C LYS A 341 -29.13 32.48 15.09
N GLN A 342 -30.22 32.99 14.49
CA GLN A 342 -30.18 33.73 13.24
C GLN A 342 -29.34 35.00 13.46
N THR A 343 -28.50 35.36 12.49
CA THR A 343 -28.52 36.69 11.87
C THR A 343 -27.38 36.85 10.87
N CYS A 344 -27.78 37.30 9.69
CA CYS A 344 -27.07 37.99 8.58
C CYS A 344 -25.94 37.27 7.89
#